data_53b93d6c95f1b9ef5cdf9d2e492c0b89
#
_entry.id   53b93d6c95f1b9ef5cdf9d2e492c0b89
#
_cell.length_a   1.000
_cell.length_b   1.000
_cell.length_c   1.000
_cell.angle_alpha   90.00
_cell.angle_beta   90.00
_cell.angle_gamma   90.00
#
_symmetry.space_group_name_H-M   'P 1'
#
loop_
_entity.id
_entity.type
_entity.pdbx_description
1 polymer ?
#
loop_
_entity_poly.entity_id
_entity_poly.type
_entity_poly.pdbx_seq_one_letter_code
_entity_poly.pdbx_strand_id
1 'polypeptide(L)'
;MTELIAGEFRKLFTTQLWLWLLLGAMGLTSLYASLLIGFSEDPDTITTPLTSPDGQRTLFAVASGGANTLVAVLAAIGITGEFRHKTATATFLATPRRGRVVAAKLATYAVVGIVYGAACLIVVTAIAVPWLAAKEIEVGLLDNGLPGTYAGVIADVAIFGLLGVGLGALLRNQVATVVGLLVYRFVAEPILTGIPALDTWTTYLPGSASAALTQVSLTTQQYLRAWEGGLVLAGYGLLLAAAGALFSMRRDIT
;
A
#
# COMPACT_ATOMS: atom_id res chain seq x y z
N MET A 1 -22.57 12.80 -1.72
CA MET A 1 -21.31 12.01 -1.61
C MET A 1 -20.82 11.54 -2.97
N THR A 2 -21.66 10.99 -3.80
CA THR A 2 -21.31 10.51 -5.16
C THR A 2 -20.66 11.59 -6.03
N GLU A 3 -21.18 12.81 -6.03
CA GLU A 3 -20.61 13.93 -6.80
C GLU A 3 -19.22 14.35 -6.30
N LEU A 4 -18.99 14.30 -4.97
CA LEU A 4 -17.68 14.60 -4.40
C LEU A 4 -16.64 13.53 -4.82
N ILE A 5 -17.01 12.26 -4.75
CA ILE A 5 -16.14 11.15 -5.18
C ILE A 5 -15.86 11.27 -6.69
N ALA A 6 -16.89 11.54 -7.50
CA ALA A 6 -16.72 11.74 -8.94
C ALA A 6 -15.78 12.93 -9.25
N GLY A 7 -15.87 14.01 -8.45
CA GLY A 7 -14.96 15.14 -8.53
C GLY A 7 -13.51 14.78 -8.24
N GLU A 8 -13.25 13.95 -7.21
CA GLU A 8 -11.91 13.47 -6.86
C GLU A 8 -11.33 12.56 -7.96
N PHE A 9 -12.14 11.66 -8.54
CA PHE A 9 -11.70 10.87 -9.69
C PHE A 9 -11.38 11.73 -10.91
N ARG A 10 -12.16 12.78 -11.21
CA ARG A 10 -11.84 13.70 -12.29
C ARG A 10 -10.49 14.38 -12.06
N LYS A 11 -10.22 14.88 -10.84
CA LYS A 11 -8.92 15.48 -10.48
C LYS A 11 -7.78 14.47 -10.69
N LEU A 12 -7.97 13.23 -10.27
CA LEU A 12 -6.98 12.18 -10.43
C LEU A 12 -6.67 11.92 -11.92
N PHE A 13 -7.71 11.74 -12.76
CA PHE A 13 -7.56 11.40 -14.17
C PHE A 13 -7.15 12.59 -15.07
N THR A 14 -7.25 13.83 -14.60
CA THR A 14 -6.71 15.00 -15.33
C THR A 14 -5.17 15.05 -15.30
N THR A 15 -4.54 14.35 -14.37
CA THR A 15 -3.08 14.21 -14.31
C THR A 15 -2.67 12.85 -14.85
N GLN A 16 -1.50 12.75 -15.49
CA GLN A 16 -0.95 11.44 -15.90
C GLN A 16 -0.21 10.73 -14.77
N LEU A 17 -0.11 11.35 -13.59
CA LEU A 17 0.66 10.83 -12.47
C LEU A 17 0.16 9.45 -12.01
N TRP A 18 -1.15 9.25 -11.94
CA TRP A 18 -1.73 7.96 -11.54
C TRP A 18 -1.28 6.82 -12.47
N LEU A 19 -1.19 7.10 -13.78
CA LEU A 19 -0.78 6.11 -14.77
C LEU A 19 0.71 5.76 -14.63
N TRP A 20 1.57 6.78 -14.48
CA TRP A 20 3.01 6.54 -14.33
C TRP A 20 3.33 5.80 -13.02
N LEU A 21 2.63 6.11 -11.92
CA LEU A 21 2.80 5.37 -10.68
C LEU A 21 2.22 3.95 -10.75
N LEU A 22 1.13 3.73 -11.48
CA LEU A 22 0.63 2.38 -11.76
C LEU A 22 1.64 1.56 -12.56
N LEU A 23 2.16 2.13 -13.66
CA LEU A 23 3.20 1.46 -14.46
C LEU A 23 4.46 1.19 -13.64
N GLY A 24 4.85 2.11 -12.77
CA GLY A 24 5.94 1.92 -11.82
C GLY A 24 5.67 0.78 -10.84
N ALA A 25 4.45 0.67 -10.29
CA ALA A 25 4.05 -0.43 -9.41
C ALA A 25 4.09 -1.79 -10.14
N MET A 26 3.55 -1.84 -11.36
CA MET A 26 3.59 -3.04 -12.20
C MET A 26 5.04 -3.42 -12.56
N GLY A 27 5.90 -2.44 -12.87
CA GLY A 27 7.31 -2.67 -13.14
C GLY A 27 8.08 -3.22 -11.94
N LEU A 28 7.86 -2.65 -10.75
CA LEU A 28 8.46 -3.16 -9.51
C LEU A 28 7.95 -4.57 -9.18
N THR A 29 6.65 -4.82 -9.34
CA THR A 29 6.08 -6.16 -9.15
C THR A 29 6.70 -7.18 -10.12
N SER A 30 6.85 -6.80 -11.40
CA SER A 30 7.50 -7.65 -12.39
C SER A 30 8.94 -7.96 -12.02
N LEU A 31 9.69 -6.94 -11.58
CA LEU A 31 11.08 -7.08 -11.15
C LEU A 31 11.19 -8.02 -9.96
N TYR A 32 10.44 -7.79 -8.88
CA TYR A 32 10.49 -8.61 -7.67
C TYR A 32 10.04 -10.06 -7.93
N ALA A 33 8.97 -10.26 -8.69
CA ALA A 33 8.53 -11.60 -9.08
C ALA A 33 9.60 -12.33 -9.89
N SER A 34 10.20 -11.65 -10.86
CA SER A 34 11.26 -12.22 -11.69
C SER A 34 12.52 -12.58 -10.89
N LEU A 35 12.92 -11.73 -9.94
CA LEU A 35 14.04 -12.01 -9.05
C LEU A 35 13.75 -13.23 -8.16
N LEU A 36 12.57 -13.30 -7.54
CA LEU A 36 12.21 -14.45 -6.70
C LEU A 36 12.17 -15.77 -7.49
N ILE A 37 11.62 -15.77 -8.69
CA ILE A 37 11.59 -16.99 -9.51
C ILE A 37 12.97 -17.30 -10.08
N GLY A 38 13.72 -16.30 -10.51
CA GLY A 38 15.04 -16.46 -11.10
C GLY A 38 16.07 -17.02 -10.11
N PHE A 39 16.05 -16.56 -8.87
CA PHE A 39 16.95 -17.00 -7.80
C PHE A 39 16.33 -18.09 -6.89
N SER A 40 15.24 -18.71 -7.30
CA SER A 40 14.52 -19.72 -6.49
C SER A 40 15.31 -20.99 -6.20
N GLU A 41 16.38 -21.25 -6.93
CA GLU A 41 17.24 -22.44 -6.78
C GLU A 41 18.47 -22.15 -5.91
N ASP A 42 18.70 -20.89 -5.54
CA ASP A 42 19.82 -20.50 -4.69
C ASP A 42 19.42 -20.53 -3.21
N PRO A 43 19.93 -21.50 -2.42
CA PRO A 43 19.56 -21.64 -1.00
C PRO A 43 19.97 -20.44 -0.14
N ASP A 44 20.99 -19.69 -0.56
CA ASP A 44 21.50 -18.52 0.17
C ASP A 44 20.60 -17.29 -0.04
N THR A 45 19.81 -17.28 -1.11
CA THR A 45 18.98 -16.13 -1.49
C THR A 45 17.52 -16.29 -1.07
N ILE A 46 16.98 -17.51 -1.09
CA ILE A 46 15.56 -17.78 -0.79
C ILE A 46 15.42 -18.84 0.29
N THR A 47 14.90 -18.42 1.44
CA THR A 47 14.67 -19.31 2.58
C THR A 47 13.44 -20.21 2.43
N THR A 48 12.53 -19.90 1.52
CA THR A 48 11.25 -20.61 1.35
C THR A 48 11.10 -21.10 -0.10
N PRO A 49 11.19 -22.42 -0.36
CA PRO A 49 11.09 -22.96 -1.71
C PRO A 49 9.74 -22.63 -2.38
N LEU A 50 9.74 -22.28 -3.68
CA LEU A 50 8.53 -22.01 -4.45
C LEU A 50 7.63 -23.24 -4.65
N THR A 51 8.13 -24.43 -4.34
CA THR A 51 7.35 -25.67 -4.29
C THR A 51 6.46 -25.74 -3.04
N SER A 52 6.76 -24.92 -2.01
CA SER A 52 5.98 -24.88 -0.76
C SER A 52 4.82 -23.89 -0.85
N PRO A 53 3.73 -24.11 -0.09
CA PRO A 53 2.61 -23.16 0.00
C PRO A 53 3.04 -21.76 0.41
N ASP A 54 3.98 -21.65 1.35
CA ASP A 54 4.47 -20.37 1.86
C ASP A 54 5.32 -19.62 0.83
N GLY A 55 6.14 -20.33 0.04
CA GLY A 55 6.89 -19.76 -1.07
C GLY A 55 5.97 -19.20 -2.16
N GLN A 56 4.90 -19.93 -2.50
CA GLN A 56 3.90 -19.45 -3.44
C GLN A 56 3.16 -18.21 -2.91
N ARG A 57 2.73 -18.21 -1.64
CA ARG A 57 2.11 -17.01 -1.03
C ARG A 57 3.05 -15.82 -1.06
N THR A 58 4.31 -16.01 -0.70
CA THR A 58 5.34 -14.96 -0.74
C THR A 58 5.50 -14.40 -2.15
N LEU A 59 5.54 -15.26 -3.16
CA LEU A 59 5.63 -14.83 -4.56
C LEU A 59 4.45 -13.95 -4.98
N PHE A 60 3.21 -14.34 -4.68
CA PHE A 60 2.05 -13.53 -5.02
C PHE A 60 1.93 -12.26 -4.17
N ALA A 61 2.42 -12.29 -2.94
CA ALA A 61 2.42 -11.13 -2.05
C ALA A 61 3.34 -9.99 -2.52
N VAL A 62 4.33 -10.24 -3.40
CA VAL A 62 5.17 -9.17 -3.97
C VAL A 62 4.34 -8.13 -4.75
N ALA A 63 3.12 -8.49 -5.17
CA ALA A 63 2.20 -7.56 -5.81
C ALA A 63 1.85 -6.36 -4.93
N SER A 64 1.92 -6.49 -3.59
CA SER A 64 1.69 -5.37 -2.68
C SER A 64 2.95 -4.51 -2.48
N GLY A 65 4.15 -5.09 -2.53
CA GLY A 65 5.38 -4.46 -2.04
C GLY A 65 5.74 -3.11 -2.66
N GLY A 66 5.59 -2.97 -3.98
CA GLY A 66 5.75 -1.66 -4.66
C GLY A 66 4.45 -0.86 -4.74
N ALA A 67 3.33 -1.55 -4.94
CA ALA A 67 2.03 -0.94 -5.17
C ALA A 67 1.55 -0.13 -3.96
N ASN A 68 1.68 -0.65 -2.72
CA ASN A 68 1.22 0.01 -1.51
C ASN A 68 1.94 1.34 -1.28
N THR A 69 3.25 1.40 -1.44
CA THR A 69 4.03 2.62 -1.29
C THR A 69 3.68 3.65 -2.36
N LEU A 70 3.53 3.24 -3.62
CA LEU A 70 3.22 4.15 -4.72
C LEU A 70 1.79 4.69 -4.64
N VAL A 71 0.83 3.88 -4.19
CA VAL A 71 -0.53 4.37 -3.92
C VAL A 71 -0.55 5.34 -2.74
N ALA A 72 0.21 5.07 -1.67
CA ALA A 72 0.32 6.02 -0.56
C ALA A 72 0.94 7.35 -1.00
N VAL A 73 1.96 7.34 -1.86
CA VAL A 73 2.55 8.54 -2.47
C VAL A 73 1.53 9.27 -3.35
N LEU A 74 0.79 8.55 -4.20
CA LEU A 74 -0.25 9.14 -5.05
C LEU A 74 -1.34 9.81 -4.20
N ALA A 75 -1.80 9.16 -3.15
CA ALA A 75 -2.79 9.67 -2.22
C ALA A 75 -2.29 10.90 -1.45
N ALA A 76 -1.03 10.85 -0.99
CA ALA A 76 -0.37 11.97 -0.33
C ALA A 76 -0.29 13.20 -1.25
N ILE A 77 0.12 13.01 -2.51
CA ILE A 77 0.17 14.09 -3.51
C ILE A 77 -1.22 14.64 -3.79
N GLY A 78 -2.22 13.78 -3.91
CA GLY A 78 -3.60 14.17 -4.21
C GLY A 78 -4.24 15.06 -3.14
N ILE A 79 -3.93 14.83 -1.86
CA ILE A 79 -4.42 15.70 -0.78
C ILE A 79 -3.54 16.92 -0.57
N THR A 80 -2.21 16.75 -0.58
CA THR A 80 -1.28 17.86 -0.32
C THR A 80 -1.21 18.85 -1.49
N GLY A 81 -1.49 18.41 -2.70
CA GLY A 81 -1.60 19.27 -3.89
C GLY A 81 -2.62 20.38 -3.73
N GLU A 82 -3.75 20.12 -3.04
CA GLU A 82 -4.75 21.15 -2.77
C GLU A 82 -4.23 22.26 -1.84
N PHE A 83 -3.39 21.91 -0.87
CA PHE A 83 -2.74 22.90 -0.02
C PHE A 83 -1.66 23.68 -0.78
N ARG A 84 -0.88 22.99 -1.60
CA ARG A 84 0.18 23.60 -2.43
C ARG A 84 -0.38 24.61 -3.43
N HIS A 85 -1.50 24.27 -4.09
CA HIS A 85 -2.13 25.12 -5.11
C HIS A 85 -3.18 26.09 -4.55
N LYS A 86 -3.34 26.17 -3.20
CA LYS A 86 -4.32 27.01 -2.51
C LYS A 86 -5.77 26.78 -2.95
N THR A 87 -6.09 25.62 -3.51
CA THR A 87 -7.42 25.22 -3.94
C THR A 87 -8.26 24.65 -2.80
N ALA A 88 -7.66 24.32 -1.67
CA ALA A 88 -8.33 23.81 -0.48
C ALA A 88 -9.42 24.78 0.01
N THR A 89 -9.16 26.10 -0.02
CA THR A 89 -10.14 27.14 0.39
C THR A 89 -11.38 27.11 -0.49
N ALA A 90 -11.22 27.04 -1.81
CA ALA A 90 -12.35 26.99 -2.75
C ALA A 90 -13.16 25.69 -2.56
N THR A 91 -12.51 24.58 -2.33
CA THR A 91 -13.16 23.29 -2.05
C THR A 91 -13.98 23.33 -0.75
N PHE A 92 -13.46 23.95 0.31
CA PHE A 92 -14.17 24.07 1.59
C PHE A 92 -15.27 25.13 1.58
N LEU A 93 -15.16 26.17 0.75
CA LEU A 93 -16.26 27.13 0.54
C LEU A 93 -17.41 26.47 -0.22
N ALA A 94 -17.12 25.65 -1.22
CA ALA A 94 -18.14 24.89 -1.96
C ALA A 94 -18.77 23.77 -1.12
N THR A 95 -18.03 23.21 -0.16
CA THR A 95 -18.51 22.11 0.71
C THR A 95 -18.18 22.43 2.17
N PRO A 96 -19.11 23.07 2.92
CA PRO A 96 -18.86 23.51 4.30
C PRO A 96 -18.54 22.36 5.28
N ARG A 97 -18.98 21.15 4.96
CA ARG A 97 -18.72 19.96 5.78
C ARG A 97 -17.38 19.33 5.37
N ARG A 98 -16.25 19.87 5.90
CA ARG A 98 -14.86 19.44 5.62
C ARG A 98 -14.66 17.94 5.77
N GLY A 99 -15.30 17.28 6.75
CA GLY A 99 -15.22 15.81 6.92
C GLY A 99 -15.73 15.01 5.73
N ARG A 100 -16.72 15.52 4.97
CA ARG A 100 -17.20 14.85 3.75
C ARG A 100 -16.18 14.86 2.63
N VAL A 101 -15.40 15.93 2.52
CA VAL A 101 -14.31 16.03 1.52
C VAL A 101 -13.23 15.02 1.83
N VAL A 102 -12.80 14.92 3.10
CA VAL A 102 -11.81 13.92 3.52
C VAL A 102 -12.34 12.50 3.30
N ALA A 103 -13.60 12.23 3.66
CA ALA A 103 -14.21 10.92 3.43
C ALA A 103 -14.30 10.56 1.94
N ALA A 104 -14.60 11.53 1.07
CA ALA A 104 -14.61 11.32 -0.39
C ALA A 104 -13.21 10.97 -0.91
N LYS A 105 -12.15 11.65 -0.43
CA LYS A 105 -10.76 11.32 -0.76
C LYS A 105 -10.38 9.92 -0.29
N LEU A 106 -10.69 9.59 0.97
CA LEU A 106 -10.43 8.25 1.49
C LEU A 106 -11.09 7.17 0.63
N ALA A 107 -12.38 7.34 0.28
CA ALA A 107 -13.08 6.40 -0.59
C ALA A 107 -12.43 6.30 -1.98
N THR A 108 -12.06 7.44 -2.59
CA THR A 108 -11.41 7.46 -3.90
C THR A 108 -10.07 6.72 -3.88
N TYR A 109 -9.19 7.01 -2.91
CA TYR A 109 -7.88 6.37 -2.84
C TYR A 109 -7.93 4.93 -2.35
N ALA A 110 -8.96 4.51 -1.61
CA ALA A 110 -9.23 3.10 -1.35
C ALA A 110 -9.55 2.34 -2.65
N VAL A 111 -10.43 2.88 -3.48
CA VAL A 111 -10.77 2.28 -4.79
C VAL A 111 -9.55 2.25 -5.71
N VAL A 112 -8.76 3.32 -5.76
CA VAL A 112 -7.50 3.36 -6.52
C VAL A 112 -6.55 2.28 -6.02
N GLY A 113 -6.42 2.09 -4.70
CA GLY A 113 -5.60 1.03 -4.11
C GLY A 113 -6.07 -0.37 -4.51
N ILE A 114 -7.39 -0.62 -4.52
CA ILE A 114 -7.96 -1.88 -5.02
C ILE A 114 -7.57 -2.12 -6.48
N VAL A 115 -7.67 -1.10 -7.34
CA VAL A 115 -7.31 -1.21 -8.77
C VAL A 115 -5.82 -1.50 -8.94
N TYR A 116 -4.94 -0.81 -8.21
CA TYR A 116 -3.50 -1.04 -8.25
C TYR A 116 -3.13 -2.45 -7.76
N GLY A 117 -3.69 -2.88 -6.62
CA GLY A 117 -3.47 -4.22 -6.09
C GLY A 117 -3.92 -5.30 -7.07
N ALA A 118 -5.10 -5.15 -7.67
CA ALA A 118 -5.61 -6.08 -8.67
C ALA A 118 -4.74 -6.10 -9.94
N ALA A 119 -4.31 -4.93 -10.44
CA ALA A 119 -3.43 -4.84 -11.61
C ALA A 119 -2.08 -5.52 -11.34
N CYS A 120 -1.47 -5.30 -10.18
CA CYS A 120 -0.21 -5.95 -9.81
C CYS A 120 -0.37 -7.46 -9.60
N LEU A 121 -1.51 -7.93 -9.05
CA LEU A 121 -1.82 -9.36 -8.98
C LEU A 121 -1.95 -10.00 -10.37
N ILE A 122 -2.57 -9.32 -11.31
CA ILE A 122 -2.64 -9.79 -12.70
C ILE A 122 -1.23 -9.91 -13.29
N VAL A 123 -0.37 -8.91 -13.06
CA VAL A 123 1.01 -8.92 -13.56
C VAL A 123 1.82 -10.06 -12.95
N VAL A 124 1.79 -10.23 -11.61
CA VAL A 124 2.54 -11.34 -11.00
C VAL A 124 2.03 -12.69 -11.47
N THR A 125 0.72 -12.86 -11.63
CA THR A 125 0.13 -14.10 -12.15
C THR A 125 0.57 -14.38 -13.59
N ALA A 126 0.57 -13.36 -14.45
CA ALA A 126 0.99 -13.47 -15.84
C ALA A 126 2.48 -13.85 -15.99
N ILE A 127 3.31 -13.49 -15.03
CA ILE A 127 4.74 -13.85 -15.00
C ILE A 127 4.94 -15.21 -14.33
N ALA A 128 4.34 -15.39 -13.14
CA ALA A 128 4.60 -16.56 -12.30
C ALA A 128 4.09 -17.85 -12.92
N VAL A 129 2.85 -17.87 -13.43
CA VAL A 129 2.23 -19.11 -13.93
C VAL A 129 3.05 -19.75 -15.07
N PRO A 130 3.39 -19.06 -16.16
CA PRO A 130 4.15 -19.68 -17.24
C PRO A 130 5.58 -20.01 -16.84
N TRP A 131 6.21 -19.19 -15.99
CA TRP A 131 7.59 -19.44 -15.59
C TRP A 131 7.73 -20.60 -14.61
N LEU A 132 6.81 -20.74 -13.64
CA LEU A 132 6.79 -21.89 -12.72
C LEU A 132 6.40 -23.17 -13.46
N ALA A 133 5.50 -23.11 -14.42
CA ALA A 133 5.18 -24.27 -15.28
C ALA A 133 6.41 -24.72 -16.09
N ALA A 134 7.25 -23.82 -16.58
CA ALA A 134 8.51 -24.13 -17.24
C ALA A 134 9.56 -24.76 -16.29
N LYS A 135 9.43 -24.53 -14.98
CA LYS A 135 10.25 -25.16 -13.93
C LYS A 135 9.58 -26.44 -13.33
N GLU A 136 8.53 -26.93 -13.94
CA GLU A 136 7.75 -28.10 -13.47
C GLU A 136 7.17 -27.92 -12.06
N ILE A 137 6.92 -26.66 -11.65
CA ILE A 137 6.29 -26.34 -10.37
C ILE A 137 4.80 -26.06 -10.62
N GLU A 138 3.94 -26.92 -10.07
CA GLU A 138 2.50 -26.73 -10.17
C GLU A 138 2.02 -25.62 -9.23
N VAL A 139 1.21 -24.72 -9.75
CA VAL A 139 0.56 -23.64 -9.00
C VAL A 139 -0.94 -23.72 -9.18
N GLY A 140 -1.63 -24.16 -8.13
CA GLY A 140 -3.09 -24.07 -8.07
C GLY A 140 -3.51 -22.67 -7.58
N LEU A 141 -3.98 -21.83 -8.49
CA LEU A 141 -4.32 -20.41 -8.17
C LEU A 141 -5.39 -20.25 -7.08
N LEU A 142 -6.15 -21.29 -6.77
CA LEU A 142 -7.16 -21.29 -5.71
C LEU A 142 -6.76 -22.15 -4.51
N ASP A 143 -5.58 -22.79 -4.58
CA ASP A 143 -5.07 -23.68 -3.55
C ASP A 143 -4.09 -22.96 -2.61
N ASN A 144 -3.53 -23.68 -1.67
CA ASN A 144 -2.44 -23.25 -0.80
C ASN A 144 -2.69 -21.94 -0.01
N GLY A 145 -3.96 -21.52 0.13
CA GLY A 145 -4.34 -20.27 0.81
C GLY A 145 -4.12 -19.00 -0.04
N LEU A 146 -3.79 -19.14 -1.32
CA LEU A 146 -3.58 -18.01 -2.24
C LEU A 146 -4.76 -17.03 -2.32
N PRO A 147 -6.05 -17.47 -2.28
CA PRO A 147 -7.17 -16.51 -2.23
C PRO A 147 -7.10 -15.56 -1.04
N GLY A 148 -6.62 -16.05 0.13
CA GLY A 148 -6.37 -15.20 1.30
C GLY A 148 -5.26 -14.17 1.04
N THR A 149 -4.17 -14.58 0.40
CA THR A 149 -3.07 -13.69 0.01
C THR A 149 -3.54 -12.63 -1.00
N TYR A 150 -4.36 -13.00 -2.01
CA TYR A 150 -4.92 -12.03 -2.97
C TYR A 150 -5.79 -10.99 -2.28
N ALA A 151 -6.68 -11.44 -1.40
CA ALA A 151 -7.51 -10.53 -0.60
C ALA A 151 -6.64 -9.63 0.29
N GLY A 152 -5.60 -10.18 0.91
CA GLY A 152 -4.61 -9.46 1.70
C GLY A 152 -3.89 -8.37 0.90
N VAL A 153 -3.40 -8.70 -0.30
CA VAL A 153 -2.73 -7.75 -1.20
C VAL A 153 -3.66 -6.59 -1.58
N ILE A 154 -4.89 -6.89 -2.00
CA ILE A 154 -5.86 -5.85 -2.38
C ILE A 154 -6.19 -4.95 -1.18
N ALA A 155 -6.40 -5.54 -0.01
CA ALA A 155 -6.69 -4.81 1.22
C ALA A 155 -5.49 -3.95 1.65
N ASP A 156 -4.27 -4.50 1.60
CA ASP A 156 -3.02 -3.81 1.93
C ASP A 156 -2.85 -2.54 1.10
N VAL A 157 -2.91 -2.66 -0.22
CA VAL A 157 -2.73 -1.53 -1.13
C VAL A 157 -3.83 -0.48 -0.93
N ALA A 158 -5.08 -0.91 -0.68
CA ALA A 158 -6.19 0.01 -0.39
C ALA A 158 -5.95 0.78 0.92
N ILE A 159 -5.51 0.10 1.98
CA ILE A 159 -5.26 0.72 3.29
C ILE A 159 -4.07 1.68 3.21
N PHE A 160 -3.02 1.36 2.45
CA PHE A 160 -1.90 2.29 2.22
C PHE A 160 -2.34 3.55 1.47
N GLY A 161 -3.34 3.48 0.60
CA GLY A 161 -4.00 4.65 0.04
C GLY A 161 -4.63 5.55 1.13
N LEU A 162 -5.30 4.94 2.12
CA LEU A 162 -5.85 5.67 3.27
C LEU A 162 -4.75 6.31 4.13
N LEU A 163 -3.65 5.57 4.38
CA LEU A 163 -2.48 6.07 5.10
C LEU A 163 -1.88 7.31 4.41
N GLY A 164 -1.74 7.28 3.09
CA GLY A 164 -1.25 8.40 2.29
C GLY A 164 -2.14 9.64 2.41
N VAL A 165 -3.46 9.48 2.32
CA VAL A 165 -4.42 10.58 2.55
C VAL A 165 -4.29 11.12 3.96
N GLY A 166 -4.26 10.25 4.97
CA GLY A 166 -4.20 10.64 6.38
C GLY A 166 -2.92 11.42 6.70
N LEU A 167 -1.76 10.90 6.27
CA LEU A 167 -0.47 11.54 6.49
C LEU A 167 -0.38 12.88 5.76
N GLY A 168 -0.87 12.95 4.51
CA GLY A 168 -0.91 14.20 3.74
C GLY A 168 -1.83 15.26 4.36
N ALA A 169 -2.98 14.85 4.89
CA ALA A 169 -3.89 15.73 5.62
C ALA A 169 -3.24 16.31 6.90
N LEU A 170 -2.42 15.50 7.58
CA LEU A 170 -1.75 15.88 8.81
C LEU A 170 -0.61 16.87 8.56
N LEU A 171 0.28 16.56 7.61
CA LEU A 171 1.50 17.34 7.35
C LEU A 171 1.25 18.56 6.44
N ARG A 172 0.26 18.51 5.56
CA ARG A 172 -0.12 19.59 4.60
C ARG A 172 1.03 20.13 3.74
N ASN A 173 2.12 19.43 3.71
CA ASN A 173 3.30 19.76 2.91
C ASN A 173 3.64 18.55 2.05
N GLN A 174 3.58 18.74 0.74
CA GLN A 174 3.76 17.63 -0.22
C GLN A 174 5.15 16.99 -0.09
N VAL A 175 6.20 17.81 -0.02
CA VAL A 175 7.58 17.31 0.07
C VAL A 175 7.79 16.57 1.39
N ALA A 176 7.40 17.18 2.52
CA ALA A 176 7.54 16.55 3.82
C ALA A 176 6.75 15.22 3.91
N THR A 177 5.55 15.15 3.31
CA THR A 177 4.74 13.94 3.34
C THR A 177 5.36 12.83 2.51
N VAL A 178 5.73 13.11 1.27
CA VAL A 178 6.29 12.10 0.36
C VAL A 178 7.67 11.64 0.84
N VAL A 179 8.56 12.57 1.17
CA VAL A 179 9.89 12.23 1.67
C VAL A 179 9.79 11.50 3.02
N GLY A 180 8.95 11.97 3.94
CA GLY A 180 8.75 11.34 5.24
C GLY A 180 8.23 9.91 5.10
N LEU A 181 7.27 9.66 4.20
CA LEU A 181 6.75 8.32 3.91
C LEU A 181 7.84 7.40 3.35
N LEU A 182 8.62 7.88 2.37
CA LEU A 182 9.69 7.08 1.76
C LEU A 182 10.84 6.82 2.75
N VAL A 183 11.27 7.82 3.51
CA VAL A 183 12.30 7.66 4.54
C VAL A 183 11.83 6.70 5.63
N TYR A 184 10.57 6.82 6.09
CA TYR A 184 10.01 5.87 7.04
C TYR A 184 10.04 4.45 6.48
N ARG A 185 9.52 4.25 5.28
CA ARG A 185 9.35 2.91 4.67
C ARG A 185 10.66 2.22 4.34
N PHE A 186 11.65 2.95 3.80
CA PHE A 186 12.88 2.37 3.28
C PHE A 186 14.09 2.54 4.21
N VAL A 187 14.01 3.40 5.22
CA VAL A 187 15.13 3.67 6.13
C VAL A 187 14.75 3.38 7.58
N ALA A 188 13.72 4.06 8.11
CA ALA A 188 13.41 3.95 9.53
C ALA A 188 12.86 2.57 9.90
N GLU A 189 11.89 2.07 9.16
CA GLU A 189 11.27 0.78 9.46
C GLU A 189 12.26 -0.40 9.34
N PRO A 190 13.08 -0.55 8.28
CA PRO A 190 14.11 -1.59 8.22
C PRO A 190 15.14 -1.50 9.34
N ILE A 191 15.54 -0.29 9.75
CA ILE A 191 16.45 -0.12 10.88
C ILE A 191 15.80 -0.59 12.19
N LEU A 192 14.54 -0.20 12.43
CA LEU A 192 13.82 -0.59 13.65
C LEU A 192 13.61 -2.11 13.71
N THR A 193 13.22 -2.74 12.60
CA THR A 193 13.04 -4.20 12.53
C THR A 193 14.35 -4.98 12.60
N GLY A 194 15.48 -4.35 12.34
CA GLY A 194 16.83 -4.94 12.51
C GLY A 194 17.35 -4.92 13.94
N ILE A 195 16.64 -4.32 14.92
CA ILE A 195 17.06 -4.24 16.31
C ILE A 195 16.34 -5.32 17.14
N PRO A 196 17.02 -6.41 17.57
CA PRO A 196 16.38 -7.52 18.29
C PRO A 196 15.63 -7.11 19.56
N ALA A 197 16.13 -6.08 20.26
CA ALA A 197 15.49 -5.56 21.47
C ALA A 197 14.09 -4.96 21.23
N LEU A 198 13.73 -4.66 19.98
CA LEU A 198 12.47 -4.05 19.59
C LEU A 198 11.49 -5.04 18.93
N ASP A 199 11.82 -6.33 18.81
CA ASP A 199 11.04 -7.33 18.07
C ASP A 199 9.54 -7.33 18.43
N THR A 200 9.21 -7.22 19.71
CA THR A 200 7.83 -7.16 20.17
C THR A 200 7.06 -5.94 19.63
N TRP A 201 7.74 -4.79 19.52
CA TRP A 201 7.12 -3.55 19.07
C TRP A 201 7.09 -3.45 17.53
N THR A 202 8.13 -3.95 16.88
CA THR A 202 8.26 -3.90 15.41
C THR A 202 7.19 -4.73 14.71
N THR A 203 6.62 -5.73 15.38
CA THR A 203 5.48 -6.53 14.89
C THR A 203 4.27 -5.67 14.54
N TYR A 204 4.07 -4.54 15.23
CA TYR A 204 2.95 -3.62 15.00
C TYR A 204 3.27 -2.50 14.01
N LEU A 205 4.48 -2.40 13.47
CA LEU A 205 4.82 -1.39 12.47
C LEU A 205 4.04 -1.61 11.18
N PRO A 206 3.74 -0.56 10.42
CA PRO A 206 2.94 -0.66 9.19
C PRO A 206 3.45 -1.67 8.17
N GLY A 207 4.77 -1.81 7.99
CA GLY A 207 5.33 -2.81 7.08
C GLY A 207 5.22 -4.24 7.60
N SER A 208 5.44 -4.46 8.91
CA SER A 208 5.24 -5.77 9.54
C SER A 208 3.77 -6.18 9.51
N ALA A 209 2.85 -5.24 9.76
CA ALA A 209 1.41 -5.46 9.67
C ALA A 209 0.96 -5.74 8.22
N SER A 210 1.58 -5.09 7.23
CA SER A 210 1.41 -5.37 5.80
C SER A 210 1.89 -6.78 5.45
N ALA A 211 3.08 -7.19 5.93
CA ALA A 211 3.60 -8.55 5.74
C ALA A 211 2.67 -9.61 6.35
N ALA A 212 2.14 -9.35 7.55
CA ALA A 212 1.15 -10.22 8.18
C ALA A 212 -0.14 -10.33 7.35
N LEU A 213 -0.69 -9.22 6.88
CA LEU A 213 -1.93 -9.17 6.09
C LEU A 213 -1.78 -9.92 4.75
N THR A 214 -0.63 -9.79 4.11
CA THR A 214 -0.32 -10.45 2.83
C THR A 214 0.24 -11.87 3.00
N GLN A 215 0.38 -12.35 4.24
CA GLN A 215 0.87 -13.69 4.58
C GLN A 215 2.29 -13.98 4.06
N VAL A 216 3.15 -12.96 4.06
CA VAL A 216 4.56 -13.10 3.66
C VAL A 216 5.36 -13.77 4.77
N SER A 217 6.18 -14.75 4.43
CA SER A 217 7.08 -15.48 5.34
C SER A 217 8.53 -15.37 4.86
N LEU A 218 9.07 -14.15 4.78
CA LEU A 218 10.43 -13.90 4.31
C LEU A 218 11.50 -13.97 5.42
N THR A 219 11.10 -13.97 6.70
CA THR A 219 12.01 -13.95 7.84
C THR A 219 11.51 -14.86 8.95
N THR A 220 12.41 -15.20 9.90
CA THR A 220 12.08 -15.90 11.14
C THR A 220 11.27 -15.04 12.13
N GLN A 221 10.92 -13.81 11.76
CA GLN A 221 10.17 -12.88 12.58
C GLN A 221 8.73 -13.38 12.78
N GLN A 222 8.25 -13.33 14.01
CA GLN A 222 6.86 -13.66 14.32
C GLN A 222 5.97 -12.49 13.86
N TYR A 223 5.15 -12.74 12.84
CA TYR A 223 4.14 -11.78 12.39
C TYR A 223 2.80 -12.00 13.12
N LEU A 224 2.00 -10.96 13.15
CA LEU A 224 0.59 -11.04 13.56
C LEU A 224 -0.18 -12.00 12.62
N ARG A 225 -1.35 -12.44 13.05
CA ARG A 225 -2.28 -13.13 12.13
C ARG A 225 -2.74 -12.13 11.05
N ALA A 226 -3.09 -12.61 9.86
CA ALA A 226 -3.47 -11.75 8.74
C ALA A 226 -4.55 -10.73 9.09
N TRP A 227 -5.60 -11.13 9.82
CA TRP A 227 -6.66 -10.22 10.25
C TRP A 227 -6.21 -9.21 11.30
N GLU A 228 -5.29 -9.56 12.20
CA GLU A 228 -4.69 -8.66 13.19
C GLU A 228 -3.84 -7.59 12.49
N GLY A 229 -2.99 -8.00 11.54
CA GLY A 229 -2.23 -7.09 10.69
C GLY A 229 -3.13 -6.11 9.94
N GLY A 230 -4.24 -6.61 9.37
CA GLY A 230 -5.25 -5.77 8.72
C GLY A 230 -5.89 -4.74 9.67
N LEU A 231 -6.22 -5.14 10.89
CA LEU A 231 -6.77 -4.22 11.91
C LEU A 231 -5.76 -3.15 12.34
N VAL A 232 -4.50 -3.54 12.53
CA VAL A 232 -3.42 -2.59 12.89
C VAL A 232 -3.24 -1.56 11.78
N LEU A 233 -3.13 -1.99 10.52
CA LEU A 233 -3.01 -1.09 9.38
C LEU A 233 -4.23 -0.18 9.21
N ALA A 234 -5.44 -0.73 9.30
CA ALA A 234 -6.67 0.06 9.25
C ALA A 234 -6.72 1.08 10.39
N GLY A 235 -6.28 0.68 11.59
CA GLY A 235 -6.14 1.57 12.74
C GLY A 235 -5.23 2.76 12.46
N TYR A 236 -4.03 2.53 11.89
CA TYR A 236 -3.14 3.61 11.45
C TYR A 236 -3.81 4.53 10.43
N GLY A 237 -4.44 3.96 9.39
CA GLY A 237 -5.14 4.73 8.37
C GLY A 237 -6.24 5.62 8.93
N LEU A 238 -7.08 5.07 9.80
CA LEU A 238 -8.17 5.79 10.44
C LEU A 238 -7.67 6.86 11.43
N LEU A 239 -6.67 6.55 12.24
CA LEU A 239 -6.09 7.49 13.20
C LEU A 239 -5.45 8.69 12.48
N LEU A 240 -4.66 8.44 11.43
CA LEU A 240 -4.06 9.51 10.64
C LEU A 240 -5.10 10.34 9.90
N ALA A 241 -6.13 9.71 9.34
CA ALA A 241 -7.23 10.40 8.69
C ALA A 241 -8.04 11.25 9.68
N ALA A 242 -8.36 10.71 10.85
CA ALA A 242 -9.06 11.43 11.92
C ALA A 242 -8.22 12.60 12.45
N ALA A 243 -6.93 12.37 12.73
CA ALA A 243 -6.02 13.42 13.15
C ALA A 243 -5.91 14.52 12.08
N GLY A 244 -5.71 14.15 10.83
CA GLY A 244 -5.66 15.10 9.71
C GLY A 244 -6.96 15.92 9.58
N ALA A 245 -8.12 15.28 9.72
CA ALA A 245 -9.41 15.97 9.71
C ALA A 245 -9.57 16.94 10.88
N LEU A 246 -9.24 16.51 12.11
CA LEU A 246 -9.33 17.36 13.32
C LEU A 246 -8.38 18.54 13.27
N PHE A 247 -7.12 18.33 12.88
CA PHE A 247 -6.16 19.41 12.71
C PHE A 247 -6.54 20.36 11.56
N SER A 248 -7.20 19.84 10.52
CA SER A 248 -7.71 20.66 9.42
C SER A 248 -8.88 21.57 9.86
N MET A 249 -9.63 21.19 10.89
CA MET A 249 -10.73 22.00 11.41
C MET A 249 -10.28 23.11 12.37
N ARG A 250 -9.15 22.94 13.06
CA ARG A 250 -8.70 23.85 14.15
C ARG A 250 -7.82 25.02 13.71
N ARG A 251 -7.23 24.97 12.52
CA ARG A 251 -6.40 26.08 12.01
C ARG A 251 -7.14 26.80 10.91
N ASP A 252 -7.55 28.02 11.19
CA ASP A 252 -8.00 28.95 10.16
C ASP A 252 -6.88 29.16 9.15
N ILE A 253 -7.26 29.14 7.87
CA ILE A 253 -6.34 29.33 6.76
C ILE A 253 -6.13 30.85 6.66
N THR A 254 -5.12 31.36 7.36
CA THR A 254 -4.59 32.72 7.15
C THR A 254 -3.58 32.69 6.00
#